data_35ef33970ff75bd0ee8db43b5a43c875
#
_entry.id   35ef33970ff75bd0ee8db43b5a43c875
#
_cell.length_a   1.000
_cell.length_b   1.000
_cell.length_c   1.000
_cell.angle_alpha   90.00
_cell.angle_beta   90.00
_cell.angle_gamma   90.00
#
_symmetry.space_group_name_H-M   'P 1'
#
loop_
_entity.id
_entity.type
_entity.pdbx_description
1 polymer ?
#
loop_
_entity_poly.entity_id
_entity_poly.type
_entity_poly.pdbx_seq_one_letter_code
_entity_poly.pdbx_strand_id
1 'polypeptide(L)'
;MNYQEFINAYNGKATDYDGAYGAQCVDLIKMYLNKVFGIKPGSWGNAKYYWLNFSKHSELTKNFTKIKNTASFVPQKGDIMVWDGNQGNGCGHVAICTGEGDTSEFYSYDQNWNGKAMHKVKHGYDNVYGVLRPKDQSKVIDAPAYKVGSTYTLQTNVKVRTGAGTNYAQKSVSQLTADGKKNATAKSGGAVLKKGTKVTAKAVKTVSGDTWLQIPSGWVAAYYDGDTFIK
;
A
#
# COMPACT_ATOMS: atom_id res chain seq x y z
N MET A 1 8.11 7.13 -5.81
CA MET A 1 6.91 7.77 -5.22
C MET A 1 6.01 6.68 -4.65
N ASN A 2 5.12 7.01 -3.70
CA ASN A 2 4.08 6.12 -3.24
C ASN A 2 2.79 6.29 -4.07
N TYR A 3 1.75 5.50 -3.74
CA TYR A 3 0.45 5.56 -4.42
C TYR A 3 -0.15 6.98 -4.41
N GLN A 4 -0.22 7.64 -3.24
CA GLN A 4 -0.87 8.95 -3.15
C GLN A 4 -0.10 10.04 -3.93
N GLU A 5 1.22 9.99 -3.89
CA GLU A 5 2.06 10.89 -4.70
C GLU A 5 1.83 10.65 -6.20
N PHE A 6 1.64 9.36 -6.61
CA PHE A 6 1.31 9.02 -7.99
C PHE A 6 -0.06 9.58 -8.39
N ILE A 7 -1.09 9.34 -7.60
CA ILE A 7 -2.44 9.86 -7.89
C ILE A 7 -2.42 11.39 -7.99
N ASN A 8 -1.78 12.08 -7.05
CA ASN A 8 -1.67 13.54 -7.07
C ASN A 8 -0.93 14.08 -8.32
N ALA A 9 0.06 13.33 -8.79
CA ALA A 9 0.86 13.73 -9.95
C ALA A 9 0.16 13.51 -11.29
N TYR A 10 -0.69 12.47 -11.40
CA TYR A 10 -1.23 12.01 -12.69
C TYR A 10 -2.74 12.17 -12.84
N ASN A 11 -3.52 12.35 -11.78
CA ASN A 11 -4.96 12.59 -11.87
C ASN A 11 -5.25 13.82 -12.74
N GLY A 12 -6.19 13.68 -13.68
CA GLY A 12 -6.53 14.69 -14.68
C GLY A 12 -5.57 14.77 -15.88
N LYS A 13 -4.53 13.92 -15.95
CA LYS A 13 -3.57 13.89 -17.05
C LYS A 13 -3.77 12.66 -17.95
N ALA A 14 -3.55 12.82 -19.24
CA ALA A 14 -3.43 11.73 -20.20
C ALA A 14 -1.94 11.33 -20.29
N THR A 15 -1.64 10.09 -19.90
CA THR A 15 -0.28 9.54 -19.89
C THR A 15 -0.11 8.60 -21.08
N ASP A 16 0.83 8.90 -21.95
CA ASP A 16 1.30 8.02 -23.02
C ASP A 16 2.71 7.58 -22.63
N TYR A 17 2.88 6.32 -22.18
CA TYR A 17 4.12 5.82 -21.61
C TYR A 17 5.16 5.48 -22.66
N ASP A 18 4.73 4.95 -23.81
CA ASP A 18 5.63 4.45 -24.86
C ASP A 18 5.52 5.21 -26.18
N GLY A 19 4.66 6.23 -26.27
CA GLY A 19 4.45 7.06 -27.47
C GLY A 19 3.68 6.33 -28.57
N ALA A 20 3.00 5.22 -28.24
CA ALA A 20 2.29 4.40 -29.20
C ALA A 20 0.78 4.36 -28.94
N TYR A 21 -0.02 4.64 -29.96
CA TYR A 21 -1.49 4.62 -29.92
C TYR A 21 -2.14 5.65 -28.99
N GLY A 22 -1.38 6.64 -28.49
CA GLY A 22 -1.84 7.65 -27.55
C GLY A 22 -2.07 7.08 -26.15
N ALA A 23 -2.67 7.87 -25.27
CA ALA A 23 -2.83 7.55 -23.85
C ALA A 23 -3.85 6.41 -23.62
N GLN A 24 -3.38 5.18 -23.54
CA GLN A 24 -4.18 3.99 -23.27
C GLN A 24 -4.25 3.65 -21.78
N CYS A 25 -5.20 2.80 -21.36
CA CYS A 25 -5.28 2.31 -19.98
C CYS A 25 -4.00 1.58 -19.54
N VAL A 26 -3.36 0.84 -20.44
CA VAL A 26 -2.09 0.14 -20.18
C VAL A 26 -0.94 1.10 -19.92
N ASP A 27 -0.95 2.31 -20.50
CA ASP A 27 0.10 3.31 -20.26
C ASP A 27 0.06 3.87 -18.85
N LEU A 28 -1.15 4.10 -18.33
CA LEU A 28 -1.32 4.46 -16.93
C LEU A 28 -0.72 3.39 -16.01
N ILE A 29 -1.00 2.11 -16.28
CA ILE A 29 -0.46 1.00 -15.48
C ILE A 29 1.05 0.87 -15.64
N LYS A 30 1.60 1.00 -16.86
CA LYS A 30 3.05 1.04 -17.08
C LYS A 30 3.72 2.16 -16.28
N MET A 31 3.12 3.36 -16.29
CA MET A 31 3.61 4.49 -15.52
C MET A 31 3.53 4.22 -14.01
N TYR A 32 2.44 3.63 -13.53
CA TYR A 32 2.25 3.25 -12.14
C TYR A 32 3.30 2.23 -11.68
N LEU A 33 3.50 1.15 -12.46
CA LEU A 33 4.53 0.14 -12.21
C LEU A 33 5.94 0.76 -12.16
N ASN A 34 6.21 1.70 -13.06
CA ASN A 34 7.51 2.36 -13.12
C ASN A 34 7.75 3.31 -11.93
N LYS A 35 6.83 4.22 -11.66
CA LYS A 35 7.02 5.29 -10.68
C LYS A 35 6.86 4.82 -9.24
N VAL A 36 5.97 3.85 -8.98
CA VAL A 36 5.69 3.38 -7.62
C VAL A 36 6.54 2.16 -7.27
N PHE A 37 6.70 1.20 -8.20
CA PHE A 37 7.38 -0.07 -7.91
C PHE A 37 8.79 -0.17 -8.51
N GLY A 38 9.21 0.80 -9.34
CA GLY A 38 10.52 0.77 -10.00
C GLY A 38 10.64 -0.28 -11.10
N ILE A 39 9.50 -0.84 -11.55
CA ILE A 39 9.44 -1.82 -12.63
C ILE A 39 9.51 -1.06 -13.96
N LYS A 40 10.26 -1.58 -14.92
CA LYS A 40 10.30 -1.09 -16.30
C LYS A 40 9.49 -2.01 -17.20
N PRO A 41 8.17 -1.77 -17.39
CA PRO A 41 7.35 -2.65 -18.22
C PRO A 41 7.77 -2.58 -19.68
N GLY A 42 7.84 -3.75 -20.31
CA GLY A 42 7.98 -3.87 -21.75
C GLY A 42 6.65 -3.82 -22.50
N SER A 43 6.65 -4.29 -23.74
CA SER A 43 5.45 -4.50 -24.54
C SER A 43 4.75 -5.79 -24.07
N TRP A 44 3.83 -5.68 -23.12
CA TRP A 44 3.10 -6.83 -22.55
C TRP A 44 1.75 -7.09 -23.22
N GLY A 45 1.45 -6.32 -24.27
CA GLY A 45 0.21 -6.44 -25.04
C GLY A 45 -0.99 -5.74 -24.41
N ASN A 46 -2.19 -6.15 -24.80
CA ASN A 46 -3.45 -5.55 -24.35
C ASN A 46 -3.71 -5.77 -22.85
N ALA A 47 -4.60 -5.00 -22.28
CA ALA A 47 -4.92 -4.98 -20.85
C ALA A 47 -5.23 -6.38 -20.26
N LYS A 48 -6.05 -7.20 -20.97
CA LYS A 48 -6.36 -8.57 -20.53
C LYS A 48 -5.13 -9.47 -20.34
N TYR A 49 -4.02 -9.18 -21.01
CA TYR A 49 -2.81 -10.00 -20.91
C TYR A 49 -2.03 -9.78 -19.61
N TYR A 50 -2.27 -8.69 -18.89
CA TYR A 50 -1.76 -8.54 -17.51
C TYR A 50 -2.28 -9.67 -16.60
N TRP A 51 -3.48 -10.17 -16.88
CA TRP A 51 -4.05 -11.34 -16.20
C TRP A 51 -3.65 -12.66 -16.84
N LEU A 52 -3.87 -12.81 -18.16
CA LEU A 52 -3.70 -14.08 -18.86
C LEU A 52 -2.23 -14.52 -18.93
N ASN A 53 -1.32 -13.57 -19.07
CA ASN A 53 0.13 -13.82 -19.16
C ASN A 53 0.87 -13.46 -17.85
N PHE A 54 0.18 -13.31 -16.71
CA PHE A 54 0.78 -12.93 -15.45
C PHE A 54 2.04 -13.71 -15.10
N SER A 55 1.99 -15.06 -15.23
CA SER A 55 3.12 -15.95 -14.93
C SER A 55 4.30 -15.82 -15.89
N LYS A 56 4.10 -15.23 -17.07
CA LYS A 56 5.16 -15.00 -18.06
C LYS A 56 5.99 -13.73 -17.77
N HIS A 57 5.50 -12.87 -16.87
CA HIS A 57 6.17 -11.61 -16.51
C HIS A 57 6.77 -11.71 -15.11
N SER A 58 8.06 -12.04 -15.04
CA SER A 58 8.79 -12.23 -13.78
C SER A 58 8.68 -11.03 -12.84
N GLU A 59 8.72 -9.80 -13.37
CA GLU A 59 8.57 -8.59 -12.59
C GLU A 59 7.17 -8.45 -11.94
N LEU A 60 6.11 -8.91 -12.64
CA LEU A 60 4.78 -8.93 -12.04
C LEU A 60 4.70 -10.02 -10.95
N THR A 61 5.15 -11.23 -11.22
CA THR A 61 5.08 -12.34 -10.26
C THR A 61 5.94 -12.10 -9.02
N LYS A 62 7.06 -11.38 -9.17
CA LYS A 62 7.92 -10.97 -8.06
C LYS A 62 7.22 -9.96 -7.14
N ASN A 63 6.54 -8.97 -7.70
CA ASN A 63 6.04 -7.81 -6.97
C ASN A 63 4.53 -7.85 -6.65
N PHE A 64 3.77 -8.72 -7.30
CA PHE A 64 2.31 -8.80 -7.17
C PHE A 64 1.82 -10.21 -6.90
N THR A 65 0.64 -10.30 -6.28
CA THR A 65 -0.15 -11.52 -6.13
C THR A 65 -1.39 -11.40 -7.00
N LYS A 66 -1.68 -12.43 -7.80
CA LYS A 66 -2.87 -12.53 -8.64
C LYS A 66 -4.04 -13.03 -7.79
N ILE A 67 -5.11 -12.24 -7.64
CA ILE A 67 -6.29 -12.56 -6.82
C ILE A 67 -7.52 -12.52 -7.71
N LYS A 68 -8.23 -13.66 -7.80
CA LYS A 68 -9.42 -13.80 -8.63
C LYS A 68 -10.63 -13.09 -8.02
N ASN A 69 -11.47 -12.50 -8.87
CA ASN A 69 -12.79 -12.03 -8.51
C ASN A 69 -13.67 -13.20 -8.07
N THR A 70 -14.24 -13.10 -6.86
CA THR A 70 -15.21 -14.05 -6.27
C THR A 70 -16.36 -13.26 -5.65
N ALA A 71 -17.45 -13.91 -5.26
CA ALA A 71 -18.60 -13.23 -4.67
C ALA A 71 -18.29 -12.42 -3.39
N SER A 72 -17.21 -12.76 -2.67
CA SER A 72 -16.76 -12.04 -1.47
C SER A 72 -15.55 -11.14 -1.70
N PHE A 73 -15.11 -11.02 -2.97
CA PHE A 73 -13.93 -10.22 -3.31
C PHE A 73 -14.21 -8.72 -3.16
N VAL A 74 -13.27 -8.01 -2.55
CA VAL A 74 -13.22 -6.54 -2.51
C VAL A 74 -11.79 -6.10 -2.84
N PRO A 75 -11.60 -5.21 -3.83
CA PRO A 75 -10.27 -4.72 -4.17
C PRO A 75 -9.72 -3.81 -3.07
N GLN A 76 -8.41 -3.85 -2.87
CA GLN A 76 -7.71 -2.98 -1.94
C GLN A 76 -7.07 -1.79 -2.66
N LYS A 77 -6.73 -0.76 -1.91
CA LYS A 77 -6.01 0.41 -2.42
C LYS A 77 -4.70 -0.02 -3.09
N GLY A 78 -4.49 0.48 -4.30
CA GLY A 78 -3.29 0.18 -5.10
C GLY A 78 -3.31 -1.13 -5.86
N ASP A 79 -4.36 -1.95 -5.72
CA ASP A 79 -4.57 -3.10 -6.60
C ASP A 79 -4.69 -2.63 -8.05
N ILE A 80 -4.14 -3.41 -8.98
CA ILE A 80 -4.36 -3.23 -10.42
C ILE A 80 -5.53 -4.14 -10.81
N MET A 81 -6.70 -3.55 -11.07
CA MET A 81 -7.86 -4.26 -11.57
C MET A 81 -7.66 -4.65 -13.03
N VAL A 82 -8.11 -5.85 -13.41
CA VAL A 82 -8.02 -6.35 -14.79
C VAL A 82 -9.36 -6.89 -15.25
N TRP A 83 -9.88 -6.34 -16.35
CA TRP A 83 -11.07 -6.82 -17.04
C TRP A 83 -10.71 -7.76 -18.19
N ASP A 84 -11.65 -8.61 -18.56
CA ASP A 84 -11.54 -9.52 -19.69
C ASP A 84 -11.77 -8.82 -21.04
N GLY A 85 -11.75 -9.60 -22.13
CA GLY A 85 -11.91 -9.06 -23.49
C GLY A 85 -13.32 -8.58 -23.84
N ASN A 86 -14.35 -8.83 -23.00
CA ASN A 86 -15.69 -8.26 -23.22
C ASN A 86 -15.72 -6.76 -22.93
N GLN A 87 -14.70 -6.28 -22.19
CA GLN A 87 -14.42 -4.86 -22.05
C GLN A 87 -13.39 -4.40 -23.08
N GLY A 88 -13.47 -3.13 -23.55
CA GLY A 88 -12.45 -2.51 -24.42
C GLY A 88 -12.29 -3.16 -25.79
N ASN A 89 -13.38 -3.54 -26.45
CA ASN A 89 -13.39 -4.08 -27.82
C ASN A 89 -12.41 -5.26 -28.02
N GLY A 90 -12.41 -6.21 -27.10
CA GLY A 90 -11.53 -7.37 -27.17
C GLY A 90 -10.17 -7.18 -26.49
N CYS A 91 -9.81 -5.98 -26.08
CA CYS A 91 -8.51 -5.65 -25.48
C CYS A 91 -8.48 -5.85 -23.96
N GLY A 92 -9.64 -5.83 -23.29
CA GLY A 92 -9.76 -5.72 -21.87
C GLY A 92 -9.54 -4.30 -21.36
N HIS A 93 -9.55 -4.12 -20.04
CA HIS A 93 -9.24 -2.85 -19.39
C HIS A 93 -8.40 -3.09 -18.15
N VAL A 94 -7.65 -2.07 -17.72
CA VAL A 94 -6.87 -2.07 -16.47
C VAL A 94 -6.97 -0.71 -15.78
N ALA A 95 -7.06 -0.72 -14.45
CA ALA A 95 -7.18 0.48 -13.64
C ALA A 95 -6.53 0.30 -12.26
N ILE A 96 -6.31 1.40 -11.53
CA ILE A 96 -5.69 1.41 -10.20
C ILE A 96 -6.79 1.59 -9.16
N CYS A 97 -7.04 0.59 -8.31
CA CYS A 97 -8.09 0.62 -7.30
C CYS A 97 -7.81 1.63 -6.19
N THR A 98 -8.87 2.28 -5.71
CA THR A 98 -8.81 3.23 -4.59
C THR A 98 -8.88 2.55 -3.22
N GLY A 99 -9.38 1.31 -3.17
CA GLY A 99 -9.76 0.61 -1.94
C GLY A 99 -11.14 1.00 -1.40
N GLU A 100 -11.85 1.88 -2.10
CA GLU A 100 -13.24 2.23 -1.77
C GLU A 100 -14.20 1.28 -2.49
N GLY A 101 -15.28 0.91 -1.81
CA GLY A 101 -16.31 0.01 -2.34
C GLY A 101 -16.60 -1.17 -1.44
N ASP A 102 -17.36 -2.11 -1.97
CA ASP A 102 -17.79 -3.34 -1.30
C ASP A 102 -17.87 -4.50 -2.31
N THR A 103 -18.63 -5.55 -2.02
CA THR A 103 -18.82 -6.69 -2.91
C THR A 103 -19.75 -6.42 -4.11
N SER A 104 -20.38 -5.26 -4.21
CA SER A 104 -21.28 -4.86 -5.29
C SER A 104 -20.67 -3.81 -6.24
N GLU A 105 -19.85 -2.92 -5.70
CA GLU A 105 -19.24 -1.82 -6.45
C GLU A 105 -17.86 -1.46 -5.89
N PHE A 106 -17.02 -0.87 -6.72
CA PHE A 106 -15.72 -0.34 -6.31
C PHE A 106 -15.33 0.90 -7.10
N TYR A 107 -14.29 1.59 -6.64
CA TYR A 107 -13.74 2.76 -7.30
C TYR A 107 -12.30 2.52 -7.73
N SER A 108 -11.95 3.03 -8.92
CA SER A 108 -10.59 3.01 -9.45
C SER A 108 -10.23 4.33 -10.12
N TYR A 109 -8.93 4.53 -10.38
CA TYR A 109 -8.42 5.55 -11.27
C TYR A 109 -8.16 4.91 -12.63
N ASP A 110 -8.88 5.40 -13.62
CA ASP A 110 -8.92 4.88 -14.98
C ASP A 110 -8.36 5.89 -15.97
N GLN A 111 -7.69 5.42 -17.01
CA GLN A 111 -7.33 6.21 -18.17
C GLN A 111 -7.94 5.57 -19.42
N ASN A 112 -8.33 6.39 -20.38
CA ASN A 112 -9.02 5.99 -21.59
C ASN A 112 -10.39 5.28 -21.33
N TRP A 113 -10.94 5.41 -20.12
CA TRP A 113 -12.32 5.07 -19.85
C TRP A 113 -13.20 6.16 -20.44
N ASN A 114 -14.04 5.80 -21.44
CA ASN A 114 -14.79 6.77 -22.26
C ASN A 114 -13.88 7.87 -22.89
N GLY A 115 -12.65 7.52 -23.28
CA GLY A 115 -11.71 8.42 -23.94
C GLY A 115 -11.10 9.51 -23.06
N LYS A 116 -11.26 9.42 -21.73
CA LYS A 116 -10.82 10.47 -20.80
C LYS A 116 -9.40 10.25 -20.29
N ALA A 117 -8.76 11.35 -19.89
CA ALA A 117 -7.57 11.36 -19.06
C ALA A 117 -7.81 10.62 -17.74
N MET A 118 -6.75 10.34 -16.99
CA MET A 118 -6.86 9.64 -15.69
C MET A 118 -7.88 10.35 -14.78
N HIS A 119 -8.88 9.63 -14.31
CA HIS A 119 -9.90 10.12 -13.38
C HIS A 119 -10.48 8.98 -12.56
N LYS A 120 -11.13 9.32 -11.44
CA LYS A 120 -11.81 8.34 -10.59
C LYS A 120 -13.13 7.91 -11.23
N VAL A 121 -13.34 6.58 -11.32
CA VAL A 121 -14.52 5.94 -11.90
C VAL A 121 -15.09 4.94 -10.90
N LYS A 122 -16.42 4.82 -10.89
CA LYS A 122 -17.17 3.79 -10.16
C LYS A 122 -17.50 2.64 -11.11
N HIS A 123 -17.29 1.40 -10.67
CA HIS A 123 -17.53 0.17 -11.41
C HIS A 123 -18.34 -0.85 -10.61
N GLY A 124 -19.07 -1.73 -11.31
CA GLY A 124 -19.45 -3.05 -10.84
C GLY A 124 -18.37 -4.09 -11.18
N TYR A 125 -18.68 -5.36 -10.94
CA TYR A 125 -17.72 -6.46 -11.14
C TYR A 125 -17.91 -7.23 -12.45
N ASP A 126 -18.75 -6.74 -13.37
CA ASP A 126 -18.97 -7.39 -14.66
C ASP A 126 -17.68 -7.42 -15.49
N ASN A 127 -17.40 -8.59 -16.07
CA ASN A 127 -16.22 -8.82 -16.90
C ASN A 127 -14.87 -8.65 -16.18
N VAL A 128 -14.85 -8.60 -14.83
CA VAL A 128 -13.62 -8.49 -14.04
C VAL A 128 -13.00 -9.88 -13.82
N TYR A 129 -11.77 -10.08 -14.25
CA TYR A 129 -10.98 -11.25 -13.88
C TYR A 129 -10.60 -11.25 -12.39
N GLY A 130 -10.18 -10.09 -11.88
CA GLY A 130 -9.65 -9.88 -10.53
C GLY A 130 -8.55 -8.83 -10.52
N VAL A 131 -7.68 -8.88 -9.52
CA VAL A 131 -6.61 -7.90 -9.34
C VAL A 131 -5.22 -8.50 -9.30
N LEU A 132 -4.23 -7.65 -9.62
CA LEU A 132 -2.84 -7.85 -9.26
C LEU A 132 -2.58 -6.98 -8.02
N ARG A 133 -2.45 -7.62 -6.85
CA ARG A 133 -2.24 -6.96 -5.55
C ARG A 133 -0.76 -6.79 -5.27
N PRO A 134 -0.28 -5.59 -4.97
CA PRO A 134 1.10 -5.37 -4.56
C PRO A 134 1.46 -6.22 -3.34
N LYS A 135 2.60 -6.92 -3.37
CA LYS A 135 3.14 -7.63 -2.19
C LYS A 135 3.74 -6.66 -1.18
N ASP A 136 4.37 -5.58 -1.66
CA ASP A 136 4.86 -4.50 -0.82
C ASP A 136 3.74 -3.45 -0.62
N GLN A 137 2.95 -3.63 0.42
CA GLN A 137 1.86 -2.73 0.79
C GLN A 137 2.33 -1.33 1.20
N SER A 138 3.61 -1.17 1.56
CA SER A 138 4.18 0.13 1.93
C SER A 138 4.11 1.18 0.81
N LYS A 139 4.02 0.71 -0.43
CA LYS A 139 3.93 1.57 -1.62
C LYS A 139 2.54 2.16 -1.81
N VAL A 140 1.51 1.56 -1.21
CA VAL A 140 0.11 1.86 -1.53
C VAL A 140 -0.72 2.32 -0.33
N ILE A 141 -0.28 2.04 0.89
CA ILE A 141 -0.96 2.45 2.11
C ILE A 141 -0.35 3.77 2.59
N ASP A 142 -1.19 4.71 3.02
CA ASP A 142 -0.74 5.95 3.65
C ASP A 142 -0.39 5.66 5.11
N ALA A 143 0.87 5.34 5.37
CA ALA A 143 1.34 5.33 6.74
C ALA A 143 1.16 6.73 7.34
N PRO A 144 0.63 6.86 8.58
CA PRO A 144 0.50 8.15 9.22
C PRO A 144 1.83 8.89 9.25
N ALA A 145 1.80 10.20 8.93
CA ALA A 145 3.00 11.03 8.98
C ALA A 145 3.37 11.35 10.42
N TYR A 146 4.47 10.76 10.90
CA TYR A 146 5.02 11.06 12.22
C TYR A 146 6.13 12.10 12.14
N LYS A 147 6.16 13.03 13.12
CA LYS A 147 7.18 14.10 13.20
C LYS A 147 8.02 13.93 14.46
N VAL A 148 9.34 14.08 14.30
CA VAL A 148 10.28 14.14 15.43
C VAL A 148 9.91 15.33 16.34
N GLY A 149 9.95 15.12 17.65
CA GLY A 149 9.56 16.10 18.65
C GLY A 149 8.07 16.10 19.00
N SER A 150 7.20 15.52 18.16
CA SER A 150 5.76 15.45 18.45
C SER A 150 5.44 14.31 19.41
N THR A 151 4.37 14.52 20.19
CA THR A 151 3.86 13.53 21.16
C THR A 151 2.61 12.87 20.60
N TYR A 152 2.57 11.53 20.72
CA TYR A 152 1.53 10.67 20.20
C TYR A 152 1.01 9.75 21.30
N THR A 153 -0.17 9.15 21.10
CA THR A 153 -0.81 8.25 22.06
C THR A 153 -0.87 6.82 21.50
N LEU A 154 -0.45 5.83 22.28
CA LEU A 154 -0.56 4.43 21.92
C LEU A 154 -2.02 3.97 21.85
N GLN A 155 -2.42 3.41 20.72
CA GLN A 155 -3.79 2.91 20.48
C GLN A 155 -3.97 1.46 20.95
N THR A 156 -2.85 0.76 21.17
CA THR A 156 -2.78 -0.61 21.67
C THR A 156 -1.54 -0.78 22.55
N ASN A 157 -1.37 -1.96 23.13
CA ASN A 157 -0.14 -2.31 23.82
C ASN A 157 0.97 -2.57 22.81
N VAL A 158 2.14 -1.95 22.97
CA VAL A 158 3.25 -2.08 22.02
C VAL A 158 4.54 -2.56 22.67
N LYS A 159 5.25 -3.47 22.01
CA LYS A 159 6.59 -3.93 22.42
C LYS A 159 7.62 -2.84 22.23
N VAL A 160 8.53 -2.67 23.18
CA VAL A 160 9.70 -1.79 23.05
C VAL A 160 10.90 -2.63 22.61
N ARG A 161 11.55 -2.20 21.53
CA ARG A 161 12.68 -2.92 20.92
C ARG A 161 13.97 -2.12 20.97
N THR A 162 15.09 -2.79 20.70
CA THR A 162 16.43 -2.17 20.63
C THR A 162 16.65 -1.40 19.32
N GLY A 163 15.89 -1.68 18.28
CA GLY A 163 15.96 -1.04 16.95
C GLY A 163 14.62 -1.03 16.23
N ALA A 164 14.57 -0.34 15.11
CA ALA A 164 13.39 -0.24 14.23
C ALA A 164 13.26 -1.51 13.38
N GLY A 165 12.29 -2.36 13.69
CA GLY A 165 12.01 -3.61 12.98
C GLY A 165 11.72 -4.77 13.94
N THR A 166 11.02 -5.79 13.45
CA THR A 166 10.67 -6.99 14.23
C THR A 166 11.87 -7.91 14.49
N ASN A 167 12.91 -7.79 13.68
CA ASN A 167 14.18 -8.51 13.81
C ASN A 167 15.07 -8.00 14.98
N TYR A 168 14.76 -6.83 15.55
CA TYR A 168 15.46 -6.33 16.73
C TYR A 168 14.87 -6.91 18.01
N ALA A 169 15.76 -7.21 18.98
CA ALA A 169 15.36 -7.80 20.24
C ALA A 169 14.37 -6.90 21.01
N GLN A 170 13.39 -7.50 21.67
CA GLN A 170 12.55 -6.81 22.64
C GLN A 170 13.39 -6.46 23.88
N LYS A 171 13.31 -5.22 24.33
CA LYS A 171 13.98 -4.80 25.60
C LYS A 171 13.28 -5.45 26.79
N SER A 172 14.01 -5.59 27.88
CA SER A 172 13.43 -5.91 29.19
C SER A 172 12.88 -4.65 29.85
N VAL A 173 11.94 -4.80 30.78
CA VAL A 173 11.40 -3.68 31.56
C VAL A 173 12.49 -2.92 32.31
N SER A 174 13.53 -3.63 32.81
CA SER A 174 14.67 -3.02 33.49
C SER A 174 15.45 -2.01 32.65
N GLN A 175 15.43 -2.18 31.31
CA GLN A 175 16.11 -1.32 30.33
C GLN A 175 15.30 -0.09 29.93
N LEU A 176 14.07 0.07 30.40
CA LEU A 176 13.25 1.22 30.11
C LEU A 176 13.66 2.42 30.98
N THR A 177 13.33 3.63 30.52
CA THR A 177 13.39 4.83 31.36
C THR A 177 12.43 4.73 32.54
N ALA A 178 12.60 5.59 33.56
CA ALA A 178 11.70 5.62 34.72
C ALA A 178 10.22 5.77 34.31
N ASP A 179 9.94 6.64 33.34
CA ASP A 179 8.60 6.83 32.79
C ASP A 179 8.12 5.59 32.02
N GLY A 180 8.98 4.99 31.19
CA GLY A 180 8.67 3.74 30.48
C GLY A 180 8.30 2.59 31.44
N LYS A 181 9.00 2.47 32.58
CA LYS A 181 8.68 1.47 33.61
C LYS A 181 7.32 1.67 34.26
N LYS A 182 6.91 2.93 34.51
CA LYS A 182 5.56 3.26 35.03
C LYS A 182 4.45 2.87 34.05
N ASN A 183 4.72 3.01 32.76
CA ASN A 183 3.78 2.74 31.68
C ASN A 183 3.87 1.30 31.11
N ALA A 184 4.72 0.45 31.64
CA ALA A 184 4.84 -0.94 31.24
C ALA A 184 3.65 -1.78 31.73
N THR A 185 3.28 -2.80 30.97
CA THR A 185 2.19 -3.73 31.32
C THR A 185 2.55 -4.65 32.48
N ALA A 186 3.85 -4.88 32.71
CA ALA A 186 4.40 -5.72 33.77
C ALA A 186 5.61 -5.05 34.44
N LYS A 187 6.01 -5.50 35.64
CA LYS A 187 7.15 -4.97 36.37
C LYS A 187 8.49 -5.62 35.94
N SER A 188 8.45 -6.76 35.28
CA SER A 188 9.62 -7.51 34.80
C SER A 188 9.32 -8.20 33.47
N GLY A 189 10.34 -8.83 32.86
CA GLY A 189 10.21 -9.53 31.58
C GLY A 189 10.33 -8.59 30.35
N GLY A 190 9.74 -8.99 29.26
CA GLY A 190 9.77 -8.22 28.00
C GLY A 190 8.98 -6.92 28.09
N ALA A 191 9.59 -5.84 27.67
CA ALA A 191 9.01 -4.50 27.76
C ALA A 191 7.84 -4.32 26.77
N VAL A 192 6.66 -4.05 27.31
CA VAL A 192 5.45 -3.70 26.58
C VAL A 192 4.82 -2.47 27.25
N LEU A 193 4.63 -1.39 26.49
CA LEU A 193 3.94 -0.18 26.97
C LEU A 193 2.43 -0.32 26.79
N LYS A 194 1.66 0.20 27.74
CA LYS A 194 0.20 0.13 27.78
C LYS A 194 -0.44 1.03 26.71
N LYS A 195 -1.58 0.62 26.18
CA LYS A 195 -2.51 1.48 25.47
C LYS A 195 -2.77 2.78 26.28
N GLY A 196 -2.87 3.90 25.61
CA GLY A 196 -3.08 5.22 26.21
C GLY A 196 -1.79 5.92 26.67
N THR A 197 -0.62 5.23 26.65
CA THR A 197 0.66 5.86 26.97
C THR A 197 0.98 6.94 25.95
N LYS A 198 1.34 8.13 26.40
CA LYS A 198 1.87 9.23 25.56
C LYS A 198 3.36 9.05 25.37
N VAL A 199 3.81 9.16 24.12
CA VAL A 199 5.21 8.98 23.73
C VAL A 199 5.66 10.11 22.81
N THR A 200 6.86 10.66 23.04
CA THR A 200 7.44 11.68 22.17
C THR A 200 8.43 11.03 21.21
N ALA A 201 8.24 11.24 19.91
CA ALA A 201 9.13 10.73 18.88
C ALA A 201 10.49 11.44 18.91
N LYS A 202 11.58 10.70 19.08
CA LYS A 202 12.97 11.15 18.99
C LYS A 202 13.57 10.92 17.60
N ALA A 203 13.10 9.87 16.92
CA ALA A 203 13.37 9.61 15.51
C ALA A 203 12.19 8.85 14.90
N VAL A 204 12.06 8.93 13.57
CA VAL A 204 11.10 8.18 12.77
C VAL A 204 11.89 7.37 11.75
N LYS A 205 11.60 6.09 11.60
CA LYS A 205 12.23 5.22 10.61
C LYS A 205 11.20 4.33 9.94
N THR A 206 11.21 4.30 8.61
CA THR A 206 10.42 3.34 7.82
C THR A 206 11.30 2.14 7.46
N VAL A 207 10.81 0.93 7.70
CA VAL A 207 11.49 -0.33 7.41
C VAL A 207 10.46 -1.24 6.74
N SER A 208 10.68 -1.59 5.49
CA SER A 208 9.80 -2.46 4.70
C SER A 208 8.31 -2.02 4.72
N GLY A 209 8.06 -0.70 4.80
CA GLY A 209 6.73 -0.11 4.81
C GLY A 209 6.14 0.16 6.18
N ASP A 210 6.66 -0.48 7.20
CA ASP A 210 6.28 -0.23 8.58
C ASP A 210 6.98 1.03 9.13
N THR A 211 6.27 1.83 9.91
CA THR A 211 6.84 3.01 10.55
C THR A 211 7.12 2.75 12.02
N TRP A 212 8.34 3.03 12.41
CA TRP A 212 8.85 2.87 13.77
C TRP A 212 9.21 4.22 14.37
N LEU A 213 8.84 4.44 15.62
CA LEU A 213 9.27 5.62 16.38
C LEU A 213 10.32 5.23 17.40
N GLN A 214 11.42 5.97 17.41
CA GLN A 214 12.31 5.99 18.56
C GLN A 214 11.68 6.89 19.63
N ILE A 215 11.50 6.33 20.82
CA ILE A 215 11.06 7.04 22.01
C ILE A 215 12.16 6.95 23.06
N PRO A 216 12.13 7.71 24.17
CA PRO A 216 13.20 7.63 25.21
C PRO A 216 13.50 6.21 25.71
N SER A 217 12.51 5.33 25.73
CA SER A 217 12.66 3.94 26.19
C SER A 217 13.18 2.97 25.12
N GLY A 218 13.18 3.32 23.82
CA GLY A 218 13.61 2.46 22.71
C GLY A 218 12.77 2.67 21.46
N TRP A 219 12.64 1.63 20.64
CA TRP A 219 11.86 1.68 19.41
C TRP A 219 10.50 0.97 19.57
N VAL A 220 9.45 1.57 19.05
CA VAL A 220 8.08 1.05 19.05
C VAL A 220 7.51 1.08 17.65
N ALA A 221 6.69 0.10 17.27
CA ALA A 221 5.93 0.15 16.02
C ALA A 221 4.86 1.21 16.15
N ALA A 222 4.81 2.12 15.19
CA ALA A 222 3.78 3.17 15.11
C ALA A 222 2.72 2.83 14.05
N TYR A 223 3.18 2.29 12.93
CA TYR A 223 2.38 1.71 11.88
C TYR A 223 3.05 0.40 11.47
N TYR A 224 2.33 -0.71 11.49
CA TYR A 224 2.89 -2.04 11.24
C TYR A 224 1.82 -2.94 10.61
N ASP A 225 2.17 -3.61 9.50
CA ASP A 225 1.31 -4.56 8.77
C ASP A 225 -0.11 -4.00 8.46
N GLY A 226 -0.16 -2.72 8.03
CA GLY A 226 -1.41 -2.05 7.69
C GLY A 226 -2.14 -1.39 8.87
N ASP A 227 -1.74 -1.64 10.11
CA ASP A 227 -2.38 -1.14 11.31
C ASP A 227 -1.67 0.06 11.94
N THR A 228 -2.45 1.04 12.40
CA THR A 228 -1.95 2.21 13.13
C THR A 228 -1.98 1.95 14.63
N PHE A 229 -0.80 1.79 15.23
CA PHE A 229 -0.63 1.54 16.67
C PHE A 229 -0.45 2.81 17.49
N ILE A 230 -0.10 3.92 16.85
CA ILE A 230 0.19 5.21 17.52
C ILE A 230 -0.50 6.33 16.72
N LYS A 231 -1.20 7.24 17.42
CA LYS A 231 -1.84 8.44 16.85
C LYS A 231 -1.50 9.69 17.63
#